data_1394482997793c5946a3d513bc8ec08d
#
_entry.id   1394482997793c5946a3d513bc8ec08d
#
_cell.length_a   1.000
_cell.length_b   1.000
_cell.length_c   1.000
_cell.angle_alpha   90.00
_cell.angle_beta   90.00
_cell.angle_gamma   90.00
#
_symmetry.space_group_name_H-M   'P 1'
#
loop_
_entity.id
_entity.type
_entity.pdbx_description
1 polymer ?
#
loop_
_entity_poly.entity_id
_entity_poly.type
_entity_poly.pdbx_seq_one_letter_code
_entity_poly.pdbx_strand_id
1 'polypeptide(L)'
;MKLTSINRQLSDKRNVAFRTEPQIDAPVFDQIRRLLQQSAVLRGVGVELKEEYLVVINSSFTPELARHITELLNAAENAVQMAREDARKRAELELTEKLNAIESAAKAFGVPVE
;
A
#
# COMPACT_ATOMS: atom_id res chain seq x y z
N MET A 1 3.23 3.72 9.18
CA MET A 1 2.57 2.50 9.70
C MET A 1 3.53 1.79 10.64
N LYS A 2 3.04 1.32 11.75
CA LYS A 2 3.87 0.66 12.77
C LYS A 2 3.13 -0.52 13.39
N LEU A 3 3.92 -1.46 13.94
CA LEU A 3 3.40 -2.56 14.74
C LEU A 3 3.11 -2.07 16.15
N THR A 4 1.92 -2.34 16.67
CA THR A 4 1.50 -1.86 17.99
C THR A 4 1.44 -2.96 19.04
N SER A 5 1.08 -4.19 18.66
CA SER A 5 1.01 -5.30 19.59
C SER A 5 1.04 -6.65 18.87
N ILE A 6 1.21 -7.71 19.64
CA ILE A 6 1.15 -9.09 19.18
C ILE A 6 -0.05 -9.74 19.83
N ASN A 7 -0.87 -10.45 19.05
CA ASN A 7 -1.99 -11.23 19.56
C ASN A 7 -1.55 -12.64 19.89
N ARG A 8 -1.53 -13.00 21.18
CA ARG A 8 -1.11 -14.32 21.63
C ARG A 8 -2.05 -15.45 21.21
N GLN A 9 -3.34 -15.16 21.11
CA GLN A 9 -4.35 -16.17 20.75
C GLN A 9 -4.24 -16.61 19.29
N LEU A 10 -3.89 -15.67 18.40
CA LEU A 10 -3.71 -15.91 16.96
C LEU A 10 -2.28 -16.31 16.62
N SER A 11 -1.35 -16.19 17.56
CA SER A 11 0.06 -16.56 17.38
C SER A 11 0.32 -17.97 17.87
N ASP A 12 1.16 -18.71 17.14
CA ASP A 12 1.62 -20.04 17.54
C ASP A 12 3.11 -20.19 17.21
N LYS A 13 3.63 -21.43 17.19
CA LYS A 13 5.06 -21.68 16.91
C LYS A 13 5.48 -21.28 15.49
N ARG A 14 4.55 -21.20 14.56
CA ARG A 14 4.83 -20.92 13.13
C ARG A 14 4.21 -19.65 12.61
N ASN A 15 3.29 -19.05 13.37
CA ASN A 15 2.55 -17.86 12.94
C ASN A 15 2.64 -16.79 14.02
N VAL A 16 2.78 -15.56 13.60
CA VAL A 16 2.79 -14.40 14.50
C VAL A 16 1.77 -13.38 13.99
N ALA A 17 0.82 -13.01 14.86
CA ALA A 17 -0.20 -12.03 14.53
C ALA A 17 0.14 -10.67 15.13
N PHE A 18 0.30 -9.67 14.27
CA PHE A 18 0.62 -8.29 14.66
C PHE A 18 -0.58 -7.39 14.46
N ARG A 19 -0.80 -6.50 15.41
CA ARG A 19 -1.70 -5.36 15.23
C ARG A 19 -0.89 -4.20 14.67
N THR A 20 -1.47 -3.51 13.69
CA THR A 20 -0.83 -2.35 13.04
C THR A 20 -1.66 -1.09 13.26
N GLU A 21 -1.01 0.05 13.18
CA GLU A 21 -1.65 1.36 13.24
C GLU A 21 -1.05 2.27 12.15
N PRO A 22 -1.85 2.79 11.22
CA PRO A 22 -3.27 2.48 10.99
C PRO A 22 -3.52 1.04 10.53
N GLN A 23 -4.78 0.62 10.47
CA GLN A 23 -5.14 -0.70 9.95
C GLN A 23 -4.74 -0.85 8.49
N ILE A 24 -4.36 -2.05 8.09
CA ILE A 24 -3.95 -2.35 6.73
C ILE A 24 -5.18 -2.44 5.84
N ASP A 25 -5.26 -1.61 4.80
CA ASP A 25 -6.30 -1.70 3.78
C ASP A 25 -5.90 -2.67 2.64
N ALA A 26 -6.83 -3.01 1.76
CA ALA A 26 -6.61 -3.98 0.69
C ALA A 26 -5.47 -3.58 -0.27
N PRO A 27 -5.35 -2.32 -0.74
CA PRO A 27 -4.25 -1.93 -1.60
C PRO A 27 -2.88 -2.07 -0.93
N VAL A 28 -2.76 -1.72 0.34
CA VAL A 28 -1.52 -1.86 1.11
C VAL A 28 -1.18 -3.34 1.29
N PHE A 29 -2.16 -4.17 1.59
CA PHE A 29 -1.96 -5.61 1.74
C PHE A 29 -1.46 -6.26 0.44
N ASP A 30 -2.01 -5.88 -0.70
CA ASP A 30 -1.55 -6.38 -2.00
C ASP A 30 -0.09 -6.01 -2.26
N GLN A 31 0.33 -4.80 -1.90
CA GLN A 31 1.73 -4.38 -2.00
C GLN A 31 2.63 -5.14 -1.03
N ILE A 32 2.17 -5.41 0.19
CA ILE A 32 2.91 -6.23 1.16
C ILE A 32 3.19 -7.61 0.57
N ARG A 33 2.19 -8.24 -0.04
CA ARG A 33 2.35 -9.55 -0.66
C ARG A 33 3.37 -9.53 -1.81
N ARG A 34 3.32 -8.52 -2.66
CA ARG A 34 4.25 -8.36 -3.79
C ARG A 34 5.69 -8.16 -3.31
N LEU A 35 5.88 -7.27 -2.34
CA LEU A 35 7.20 -6.99 -1.79
C LEU A 35 7.76 -8.21 -1.04
N LEU A 36 6.90 -8.95 -0.34
CA LEU A 36 7.29 -10.16 0.35
C LEU A 36 7.83 -11.23 -0.62
N GLN A 37 7.20 -11.39 -1.78
CA GLN A 37 7.66 -12.32 -2.81
C GLN A 37 9.03 -11.95 -3.37
N GLN A 38 9.38 -10.67 -3.34
CA GLN A 38 10.66 -10.17 -3.82
C GLN A 38 11.75 -10.16 -2.75
N SER A 39 11.38 -10.37 -1.49
CA SER A 39 12.33 -10.32 -0.37
C SER A 39 13.10 -11.62 -0.24
N ALA A 40 14.43 -11.54 -0.34
CA ALA A 40 15.30 -12.68 -0.08
C ALA A 40 15.39 -13.02 1.42
N VAL A 41 15.25 -12.03 2.29
CA VAL A 41 15.33 -12.17 3.74
C VAL A 41 14.11 -12.90 4.32
N LEU A 42 12.92 -12.65 3.75
CA LEU A 42 11.66 -13.24 4.19
C LEU A 42 11.19 -14.37 3.28
N ARG A 43 12.12 -15.06 2.67
CA ARG A 43 11.84 -16.17 1.75
C ARG A 43 11.13 -17.29 2.50
N GLY A 44 10.02 -17.76 1.94
CA GLY A 44 9.21 -18.82 2.54
C GLY A 44 8.23 -18.35 3.61
N VAL A 45 8.22 -17.05 3.92
CA VAL A 45 7.26 -16.44 4.84
C VAL A 45 6.02 -16.00 4.06
N GLY A 46 4.84 -16.31 4.60
CA GLY A 46 3.58 -15.83 4.04
C GLY A 46 2.94 -14.76 4.92
N VAL A 47 1.97 -14.03 4.38
CA VAL A 47 1.18 -13.05 5.13
C VAL A 47 -0.30 -13.25 4.83
N GLU A 48 -1.13 -12.99 5.84
CA GLU A 48 -2.57 -13.07 5.74
C GLU A 48 -3.20 -11.98 6.61
N LEU A 49 -4.30 -11.39 6.16
CA LEU A 49 -5.10 -10.50 6.99
C LEU A 49 -6.20 -11.31 7.66
N LYS A 50 -6.24 -11.26 8.98
CA LYS A 50 -7.27 -11.91 9.78
C LYS A 50 -7.82 -10.90 10.77
N GLU A 51 -9.07 -10.48 10.57
CA GLU A 51 -9.69 -9.40 11.35
C GLU A 51 -8.84 -8.11 11.25
N GLU A 52 -8.35 -7.61 12.39
CA GLU A 52 -7.50 -6.41 12.47
C GLU A 52 -6.00 -6.75 12.45
N TYR A 53 -5.66 -8.02 12.30
CA TYR A 53 -4.29 -8.48 12.48
C TYR A 53 -3.63 -8.88 11.17
N LEU A 54 -2.36 -8.53 11.05
CA LEU A 54 -1.49 -9.08 10.02
C LEU A 54 -0.85 -10.35 10.59
N VAL A 55 -1.22 -11.50 10.03
CA VAL A 55 -0.66 -12.79 10.43
C VAL A 55 0.51 -13.13 9.53
N VAL A 56 1.70 -13.25 10.11
CA VAL A 56 2.92 -13.67 9.43
C VAL A 56 3.02 -15.19 9.59
N ILE A 57 2.96 -15.89 8.47
CA ILE A 57 2.88 -17.35 8.43
C ILE A 57 4.28 -17.93 8.21
N ASN A 58 4.54 -19.07 8.83
CA ASN A 58 5.79 -19.83 8.71
C ASN A 58 7.00 -19.07 9.25
N SER A 59 6.80 -18.37 10.37
CA SER A 59 7.84 -17.59 11.02
C SER A 59 7.64 -17.59 12.53
N SER A 60 8.73 -17.44 13.28
CA SER A 60 8.72 -17.26 14.73
C SER A 60 9.02 -15.81 15.05
N PHE A 61 8.48 -15.30 16.17
CA PHE A 61 8.75 -13.93 16.58
C PHE A 61 10.22 -13.75 16.99
N THR A 62 10.87 -12.79 16.34
CA THR A 62 12.18 -12.27 16.71
C THR A 62 12.19 -10.75 16.52
N PRO A 63 13.07 -10.01 17.22
CA PRO A 63 13.21 -8.56 16.98
C PRO A 63 13.56 -8.24 15.51
N GLU A 64 14.33 -9.10 14.87
CA GLU A 64 14.69 -8.95 13.46
C GLU A 64 13.47 -9.11 12.55
N LEU A 65 12.60 -10.08 12.83
CA LEU A 65 11.35 -10.25 12.09
C LEU A 65 10.49 -9.00 12.21
N ALA A 66 10.31 -8.47 13.41
CA ALA A 66 9.52 -7.25 13.64
C ALA A 66 10.09 -6.07 12.85
N ARG A 67 11.41 -5.92 12.81
CA ARG A 67 12.08 -4.88 12.02
C ARG A 67 11.81 -5.05 10.52
N HIS A 68 12.00 -6.24 10.00
CA HIS A 68 11.76 -6.52 8.57
C HIS A 68 10.30 -6.31 8.18
N ILE A 69 9.38 -6.74 9.01
CA ILE A 69 7.94 -6.53 8.77
C ILE A 69 7.60 -5.04 8.81
N THR A 70 8.15 -4.28 9.74
CA THR A 70 7.95 -2.82 9.81
C THR A 70 8.48 -2.12 8.55
N GLU A 71 9.65 -2.49 8.08
CA GLU A 71 10.22 -1.96 6.82
C GLU A 71 9.33 -2.30 5.63
N LEU A 72 8.84 -3.52 5.58
CA LEU A 72 7.92 -3.98 4.53
C LEU A 72 6.61 -3.20 4.53
N LEU A 73 6.02 -2.97 5.71
CA LEU A 73 4.80 -2.18 5.87
C LEU A 73 4.98 -0.74 5.39
N ASN A 74 6.08 -0.11 5.76
CA ASN A 74 6.37 1.26 5.36
C ASN A 74 6.63 1.37 3.86
N ALA A 75 7.35 0.42 3.28
CA ALA A 75 7.57 0.38 1.84
C ALA A 75 6.25 0.19 1.06
N ALA A 76 5.36 -0.68 1.54
CA ALA A 76 4.06 -0.91 0.94
C ALA A 76 3.16 0.32 1.02
N GLU A 77 3.11 0.98 2.18
CA GLU A 77 2.35 2.23 2.37
C GLU A 77 2.84 3.33 1.43
N ASN A 78 4.15 3.53 1.34
CA ASN A 78 4.74 4.50 0.43
C ASN A 78 4.42 4.20 -1.03
N ALA A 79 4.49 2.94 -1.45
CA ALA A 79 4.17 2.54 -2.82
C ALA A 79 2.72 2.86 -3.19
N VAL A 80 1.78 2.58 -2.29
CA VAL A 80 0.35 2.88 -2.49
C VAL A 80 0.13 4.39 -2.54
N GLN A 81 0.74 5.15 -1.65
CA GLN A 81 0.61 6.60 -1.61
C GLN A 81 1.15 7.26 -2.87
N MET A 82 2.33 6.83 -3.34
CA MET A 82 2.92 7.33 -4.59
C MET A 82 2.04 7.01 -5.80
N ALA A 83 1.46 5.82 -5.86
CA ALA A 83 0.54 5.44 -6.94
C ALA A 83 -0.72 6.32 -6.94
N ARG A 84 -1.27 6.64 -5.76
CA ARG A 84 -2.42 7.54 -5.63
C ARG A 84 -2.09 8.97 -6.07
N GLU A 85 -0.92 9.47 -5.71
CA GLU A 85 -0.46 10.80 -6.13
C GLU A 85 -0.25 10.86 -7.63
N ASP A 86 0.37 9.86 -8.24
CA ASP A 86 0.57 9.78 -9.68
C ASP A 86 -0.76 9.72 -10.42
N ALA A 87 -1.72 8.93 -9.95
CA ALA A 87 -3.06 8.87 -10.53
C ALA A 87 -3.78 10.22 -10.47
N ARG A 88 -3.67 10.93 -9.35
CA ARG A 88 -4.23 12.28 -9.20
C ARG A 88 -3.60 13.28 -10.16
N LYS A 89 -2.27 13.27 -10.28
CA LYS A 89 -1.54 14.16 -11.20
C LYS A 89 -1.92 13.90 -12.64
N ARG A 90 -2.06 12.63 -13.05
CA ARG A 90 -2.51 12.27 -14.39
C ARG A 90 -3.92 12.77 -14.67
N ALA A 91 -4.83 12.60 -13.71
CA ALA A 91 -6.20 13.06 -13.84
C ALA A 91 -6.27 14.60 -13.99
N GLU A 92 -5.49 15.35 -13.21
CA GLU A 92 -5.39 16.80 -13.30
C GLU A 92 -4.82 17.24 -14.65
N LEU A 93 -3.80 16.55 -15.15
CA LEU A 93 -3.18 16.85 -16.44
C LEU A 93 -4.15 16.59 -17.59
N GLU A 94 -4.85 15.47 -17.60
CA GLU A 94 -5.87 15.15 -18.59
C GLU A 94 -6.99 16.17 -18.62
N LEU A 95 -7.44 16.61 -17.46
CA LEU A 95 -8.47 17.65 -17.34
C LEU A 95 -7.98 18.97 -17.93
N THR A 96 -6.75 19.38 -17.64
CA THR A 96 -6.14 20.59 -18.17
C THR A 96 -6.01 20.54 -19.68
N GLU A 97 -5.55 19.43 -20.23
CA GLU A 97 -5.44 19.23 -21.68
C GLU A 97 -6.81 19.31 -22.35
N LYS A 98 -7.83 18.71 -21.77
CA LYS A 98 -9.19 18.73 -22.28
C LYS A 98 -9.75 20.16 -22.30
N LEU A 99 -9.56 20.92 -21.22
CA LEU A 99 -10.00 22.31 -21.15
C LEU A 99 -9.27 23.19 -22.18
N ASN A 100 -7.98 23.00 -22.37
CA ASN A 100 -7.20 23.72 -23.37
C ASN A 100 -7.68 23.39 -24.79
N ALA A 101 -8.01 22.15 -25.07
CA ALA A 101 -8.56 21.75 -26.36
C ALA A 101 -9.93 22.41 -26.62
N ILE A 102 -10.79 22.50 -25.62
CA ILE A 102 -12.09 23.16 -25.71
C ILE A 102 -11.91 24.66 -26.01
N GLU A 103 -11.01 25.32 -25.28
CA GLU A 103 -10.71 26.76 -25.52
C GLU A 103 -10.20 27.02 -26.94
N SER A 104 -9.27 26.17 -27.41
CA SER A 104 -8.74 26.30 -28.78
C SER A 104 -9.82 26.10 -29.84
N ALA A 105 -10.70 25.10 -29.66
CA ALA A 105 -11.81 24.89 -30.57
C ALA A 105 -12.81 26.06 -30.56
N ALA A 106 -13.13 26.58 -29.37
CA ALA A 106 -14.02 27.73 -29.22
C ALA A 106 -13.48 28.97 -29.94
N LYS A 107 -12.18 29.26 -29.82
CA LYS A 107 -11.53 30.37 -30.52
C LYS A 107 -11.58 30.17 -32.04
N ALA A 108 -11.36 28.97 -32.53
CA ALA A 108 -11.41 28.68 -33.95
C ALA A 108 -12.80 28.90 -34.55
N PHE A 109 -13.85 28.64 -33.80
CA PHE A 109 -15.24 28.84 -34.20
C PHE A 109 -15.81 30.21 -33.81
N GLY A 110 -15.05 31.03 -33.08
CA GLY A 110 -15.51 32.36 -32.64
C GLY A 110 -16.54 32.30 -31.51
N VAL A 111 -16.61 31.21 -30.78
CA VAL A 111 -17.54 31.01 -29.64
C VAL A 111 -16.84 31.41 -28.35
N PRO A 112 -17.44 32.28 -27.51
CA PRO A 112 -16.85 32.62 -26.23
C PRO A 112 -16.95 31.44 -25.25
N VAL A 113 -15.90 31.27 -24.43
CA VAL A 113 -15.87 30.30 -23.35
C VAL A 113 -16.25 31.00 -22.06
N GLU A 114 -17.26 30.47 -21.39
CA GLU A 114 -17.69 30.96 -20.08
C GLU A 114 -16.93 30.32 -18.91
#